data_b9b57928928ba6895019c3428066177a
#
_entry.id   b9b57928928ba6895019c3428066177a
#
_cell.length_a   1.000
_cell.length_b   1.000
_cell.length_c   1.000
_cell.angle_alpha   90.00
_cell.angle_beta   90.00
_cell.angle_gamma   90.00
#
_symmetry.space_group_name_H-M   'P 1'
#
loop_
_entity.id
_entity.type
_entity.pdbx_description
1 polymer ?
#
loop_
_entity_poly.entity_id
_entity_poly.type
_entity_poly.pdbx_seq_one_letter_code
_entity_poly.pdbx_strand_id
1 'polypeptide(L)'
;MEFNKLFPTPSDRMGTIWTLSTIEDAYIVEFGPAGTTHFAIEGLMQLNADHNAKVYTTHISETDISFGKHDRLVKAIIEIDSQYKPKYIFVMASSISAVIGTDIEAICFELQPKVKSKLIPITTGGFNGDHTTGIENTLNMLCKEVVKEAESKRAKTYNIIGNNADTYNFLSDVEEIKSILKEGFDFEVNTVFTAYTSIDDIESTTRGQINLVLRGEGIKAAISLLKEYGMDYYYGRPYGMEGTTAWIRELEKLLGVSANENYINKKLAQLRRHVMSFKFMLREVKNKSAILVGDYDVVIGLAGLLEELGLNIESIIVKHKLSKEVKKLVPERWQNILKVNLSEREIEEYLKSTPSYLLLADGATLKLKNSSRLHLQIANPNFIKYNIYPYTPFVGYNGVLYLIQCLHELAREEKFLRIV
;
A
#
# COMPACT_ATOMS: atom_id res chain seq x y z
N MET A 1 -0.90 16.76 -22.84
CA MET A 1 -0.75 15.31 -22.58
C MET A 1 0.70 15.10 -22.16
N GLU A 2 0.93 14.68 -20.91
CA GLU A 2 2.27 14.45 -20.40
C GLU A 2 2.64 12.99 -20.66
N PHE A 3 3.83 12.76 -21.21
CA PHE A 3 4.32 11.43 -21.48
C PHE A 3 5.25 10.99 -20.33
N ASN A 4 4.97 9.85 -19.71
CA ASN A 4 5.90 9.19 -18.81
C ASN A 4 6.96 8.46 -19.64
N LYS A 5 8.21 8.52 -19.20
CA LYS A 5 9.33 7.87 -19.90
C LYS A 5 9.54 6.42 -19.48
N LEU A 6 9.30 6.14 -18.19
CA LEU A 6 9.68 4.88 -17.57
C LEU A 6 8.50 4.07 -17.07
N PHE A 7 7.57 4.69 -16.39
CA PHE A 7 6.43 3.98 -15.81
C PHE A 7 5.17 4.85 -15.87
N PRO A 8 4.13 4.41 -16.60
CA PRO A 8 2.89 5.17 -16.68
C PRO A 8 2.23 5.23 -15.30
N THR A 9 1.56 6.34 -14.99
CA THR A 9 0.78 6.47 -13.76
C THR A 9 -0.31 5.39 -13.73
N PRO A 10 -0.30 4.48 -12.73
CA PRO A 10 -1.30 3.43 -12.66
C PRO A 10 -2.68 4.00 -12.40
N SER A 11 -3.69 3.45 -13.08
CA SER A 11 -5.09 3.91 -12.95
C SER A 11 -5.79 3.30 -11.74
N ASP A 12 -6.97 3.84 -11.40
CA ASP A 12 -7.88 3.30 -10.39
C ASP A 12 -8.22 1.83 -10.63
N ARG A 13 -8.41 1.42 -11.90
CA ARG A 13 -8.61 0.02 -12.28
C ARG A 13 -7.42 -0.87 -11.87
N MET A 14 -6.18 -0.41 -12.09
CA MET A 14 -4.98 -1.15 -11.67
C MET A 14 -4.93 -1.29 -10.16
N GLY A 15 -5.20 -0.22 -9.42
CA GLY A 15 -5.28 -0.24 -7.96
C GLY A 15 -6.30 -1.25 -7.44
N THR A 16 -7.46 -1.37 -8.10
CA THR A 16 -8.48 -2.37 -7.77
C THR A 16 -7.98 -3.80 -8.00
N ILE A 17 -7.38 -4.08 -9.16
CA ILE A 17 -6.83 -5.40 -9.46
C ILE A 17 -5.73 -5.77 -8.47
N TRP A 18 -4.80 -4.86 -8.18
CA TRP A 18 -3.72 -5.10 -7.23
C TRP A 18 -4.20 -5.39 -5.81
N THR A 19 -5.27 -4.70 -5.38
CA THR A 19 -5.87 -4.93 -4.06
C THR A 19 -6.53 -6.31 -3.97
N LEU A 20 -7.24 -6.74 -5.01
CA LEU A 20 -7.93 -8.04 -5.03
C LEU A 20 -6.99 -9.21 -5.34
N SER A 21 -5.94 -9.00 -6.14
CA SER A 21 -5.07 -10.07 -6.64
C SER A 21 -4.25 -10.76 -5.56
N THR A 22 -4.07 -10.14 -4.40
CA THR A 22 -3.36 -10.73 -3.25
C THR A 22 -4.25 -11.51 -2.29
N ILE A 23 -5.56 -11.53 -2.53
CA ILE A 23 -6.52 -12.36 -1.78
C ILE A 23 -6.49 -13.78 -2.35
N GLU A 24 -6.16 -14.78 -1.51
CA GLU A 24 -5.80 -16.13 -1.95
C GLU A 24 -6.90 -16.88 -2.73
N ASP A 25 -8.14 -16.67 -2.35
CA ASP A 25 -9.32 -17.36 -2.90
C ASP A 25 -10.29 -16.42 -3.63
N ALA A 26 -9.86 -15.22 -4.00
CA ALA A 26 -10.67 -14.31 -4.80
C ALA A 26 -10.77 -14.77 -6.26
N TYR A 27 -11.97 -14.64 -6.82
CA TYR A 27 -12.27 -14.88 -8.24
C TYR A 27 -12.66 -13.57 -8.90
N ILE A 28 -11.86 -13.14 -9.87
CA ILE A 28 -12.02 -11.88 -10.58
C ILE A 28 -12.32 -12.17 -12.04
N VAL A 29 -13.39 -11.61 -12.58
CA VAL A 29 -13.75 -11.70 -13.99
C VAL A 29 -13.73 -10.31 -14.60
N GLU A 30 -12.79 -10.04 -15.49
CA GLU A 30 -12.74 -8.78 -16.21
C GLU A 30 -13.43 -8.89 -17.56
N PHE A 31 -14.44 -8.05 -17.78
CA PHE A 31 -15.07 -7.90 -19.08
C PHE A 31 -14.21 -7.04 -19.98
N GLY A 32 -13.32 -7.66 -20.74
CA GLY A 32 -12.34 -6.95 -21.53
C GLY A 32 -11.50 -7.83 -22.44
N PRO A 33 -10.63 -7.22 -23.26
CA PRO A 33 -9.63 -7.92 -24.04
C PRO A 33 -8.47 -8.39 -23.15
N ALA A 34 -7.81 -9.46 -23.53
CA ALA A 34 -6.70 -10.06 -22.77
C ALA A 34 -5.55 -9.09 -22.48
N GLY A 35 -5.22 -8.19 -23.41
CA GLY A 35 -4.07 -7.30 -23.28
C GLY A 35 -4.19 -6.32 -22.12
N THR A 36 -5.40 -5.84 -21.80
CA THR A 36 -5.60 -4.91 -20.67
C THR A 36 -5.42 -5.60 -19.32
N THR A 37 -5.92 -6.83 -19.20
CA THR A 37 -5.77 -7.63 -17.98
C THR A 37 -4.31 -8.03 -17.79
N HIS A 38 -3.65 -8.50 -18.84
CA HIS A 38 -2.23 -8.88 -18.82
C HIS A 38 -1.35 -7.71 -18.36
N PHE A 39 -1.54 -6.51 -18.91
CA PHE A 39 -0.80 -5.33 -18.50
C PHE A 39 -0.94 -5.00 -17.00
N ALA A 40 -2.15 -5.17 -16.44
CA ALA A 40 -2.36 -4.92 -15.02
C ALA A 40 -1.67 -5.97 -14.13
N ILE A 41 -1.63 -7.25 -14.57
CA ILE A 41 -0.93 -8.34 -13.87
C ILE A 41 0.59 -8.17 -13.98
N GLU A 42 1.13 -7.81 -15.15
CA GLU A 42 2.55 -7.49 -15.30
C GLU A 42 2.97 -6.34 -14.38
N GLY A 43 2.11 -5.32 -14.24
CA GLY A 43 2.31 -4.24 -13.28
C GLY A 43 2.45 -4.76 -11.85
N LEU A 44 1.66 -5.75 -11.45
CA LEU A 44 1.75 -6.37 -10.12
C LEU A 44 3.11 -7.04 -9.87
N MET A 45 3.69 -7.70 -10.88
CA MET A 45 5.01 -8.33 -10.76
C MET A 45 6.12 -7.33 -10.47
N GLN A 46 5.93 -6.06 -10.83
CA GLN A 46 6.87 -4.96 -10.50
C GLN A 46 6.65 -4.38 -9.10
N LEU A 47 5.72 -4.93 -8.33
CA LEU A 47 5.35 -4.48 -6.99
C LEU A 47 5.83 -5.41 -5.86
N ASN A 48 6.76 -6.32 -6.08
CA ASN A 48 7.21 -7.33 -5.11
C ASN A 48 6.09 -8.27 -4.60
N ALA A 49 5.05 -8.45 -5.37
CA ALA A 49 3.91 -9.26 -4.97
C ALA A 49 3.63 -10.38 -5.96
N ASP A 50 3.30 -11.54 -5.42
CA ASP A 50 2.71 -12.62 -6.19
C ASP A 50 1.20 -12.43 -6.28
N HIS A 51 0.66 -12.78 -7.42
CA HIS A 51 -0.78 -12.78 -7.57
C HIS A 51 -1.35 -14.15 -7.17
N ASN A 52 -2.26 -14.15 -6.20
CA ASN A 52 -2.85 -15.36 -5.62
C ASN A 52 -4.30 -15.57 -6.08
N ALA A 53 -5.00 -14.51 -6.45
CA ALA A 53 -6.36 -14.55 -6.96
C ALA A 53 -6.43 -15.23 -8.33
N LYS A 54 -7.61 -15.78 -8.65
CA LYS A 54 -7.93 -16.32 -9.98
C LYS A 54 -8.51 -15.20 -10.84
N VAL A 55 -7.70 -14.68 -11.76
CA VAL A 55 -8.09 -13.58 -12.66
C VAL A 55 -8.40 -14.11 -14.04
N TYR A 56 -9.63 -13.90 -14.49
CA TYR A 56 -10.15 -14.31 -15.79
C TYR A 56 -10.47 -13.09 -16.63
N THR A 57 -10.23 -13.19 -17.95
CA THR A 57 -10.66 -12.19 -18.92
C THR A 57 -11.59 -12.83 -19.97
N THR A 58 -12.60 -12.10 -20.38
CA THR A 58 -13.60 -12.59 -21.31
C THR A 58 -13.17 -12.58 -22.77
N HIS A 59 -12.02 -12.02 -23.10
CA HIS A 59 -11.51 -11.90 -24.47
C HIS A 59 -12.51 -11.28 -25.44
N ILE A 60 -13.12 -10.15 -25.09
CA ILE A 60 -14.09 -9.48 -25.96
C ILE A 60 -13.48 -9.17 -27.33
N SER A 61 -14.28 -9.42 -28.37
CA SER A 61 -13.92 -9.16 -29.77
C SER A 61 -14.49 -7.82 -30.26
N GLU A 62 -14.01 -7.34 -31.42
CA GLU A 62 -14.57 -6.15 -32.09
C GLU A 62 -16.07 -6.30 -32.37
N THR A 63 -16.52 -7.52 -32.67
CA THR A 63 -17.94 -7.84 -32.86
C THR A 63 -18.73 -7.68 -31.56
N ASP A 64 -18.20 -8.16 -30.43
CA ASP A 64 -18.86 -8.00 -29.14
C ASP A 64 -18.99 -6.53 -28.77
N ILE A 65 -17.95 -5.74 -29.04
CA ILE A 65 -17.94 -4.28 -28.83
C ILE A 65 -18.98 -3.60 -29.72
N SER A 66 -18.98 -3.90 -31.02
CA SER A 66 -19.85 -3.23 -32.00
C SER A 66 -21.34 -3.50 -31.77
N PHE A 67 -21.70 -4.67 -31.26
CA PHE A 67 -23.08 -5.08 -31.01
C PHE A 67 -23.49 -5.07 -29.53
N GLY A 68 -22.62 -4.58 -28.63
CA GLY A 68 -22.90 -4.53 -27.19
C GLY A 68 -23.15 -5.91 -26.56
N LYS A 69 -22.52 -6.98 -27.08
CA LYS A 69 -22.75 -8.34 -26.62
C LYS A 69 -21.95 -8.64 -25.35
N HIS A 70 -22.63 -9.17 -24.33
CA HIS A 70 -22.03 -9.57 -23.06
C HIS A 70 -22.15 -11.07 -22.76
N ASP A 71 -22.53 -11.87 -23.75
CA ASP A 71 -22.69 -13.34 -23.59
C ASP A 71 -21.46 -14.04 -23.05
N ARG A 72 -20.26 -13.56 -23.43
CA ARG A 72 -18.98 -14.10 -22.92
C ARG A 72 -18.82 -13.89 -21.42
N LEU A 73 -19.24 -12.72 -20.90
CA LEU A 73 -19.21 -12.43 -19.47
C LEU A 73 -20.16 -13.35 -18.71
N VAL A 74 -21.40 -13.47 -19.21
CA VAL A 74 -22.43 -14.35 -18.62
C VAL A 74 -21.94 -15.80 -18.57
N LYS A 75 -21.39 -16.33 -19.69
CA LYS A 75 -20.82 -17.69 -19.75
C LYS A 75 -19.66 -17.87 -18.76
N ALA A 76 -18.72 -16.94 -18.70
CA ALA A 76 -17.58 -17.03 -17.81
C ALA A 76 -18.02 -17.08 -16.33
N ILE A 77 -18.96 -16.22 -15.92
CA ILE A 77 -19.49 -16.21 -14.56
C ILE A 77 -20.18 -17.54 -14.22
N ILE A 78 -21.04 -18.06 -15.09
CA ILE A 78 -21.75 -19.34 -14.88
C ILE A 78 -20.75 -20.51 -14.79
N GLU A 79 -19.73 -20.52 -15.65
CA GLU A 79 -18.67 -21.53 -15.63
C GLU A 79 -17.88 -21.53 -14.32
N ILE A 80 -17.43 -20.35 -13.87
CA ILE A 80 -16.71 -20.19 -12.61
C ILE A 80 -17.59 -20.64 -11.42
N ASP A 81 -18.85 -20.19 -11.36
CA ASP A 81 -19.78 -20.58 -10.30
C ASP A 81 -20.00 -22.08 -10.26
N SER A 82 -20.18 -22.75 -11.42
CA SER A 82 -20.45 -24.18 -11.48
C SER A 82 -19.22 -25.04 -11.16
N GLN A 83 -18.03 -24.65 -11.65
CA GLN A 83 -16.80 -25.44 -11.51
C GLN A 83 -16.11 -25.23 -10.16
N TYR A 84 -15.94 -23.98 -9.74
CA TYR A 84 -15.13 -23.63 -8.57
C TYR A 84 -15.96 -23.31 -7.33
N LYS A 85 -17.23 -22.92 -7.52
CA LYS A 85 -18.18 -22.59 -6.43
C LYS A 85 -17.62 -21.60 -5.41
N PRO A 86 -17.02 -20.48 -5.85
CA PRO A 86 -16.50 -19.49 -4.92
C PRO A 86 -17.64 -18.80 -4.14
N LYS A 87 -17.35 -18.26 -2.96
CA LYS A 87 -18.32 -17.44 -2.22
C LYS A 87 -18.67 -16.16 -2.98
N TYR A 88 -17.67 -15.53 -3.60
CA TYR A 88 -17.80 -14.24 -4.30
C TYR A 88 -17.11 -14.31 -5.66
N ILE A 89 -17.70 -13.64 -6.64
CA ILE A 89 -17.08 -13.34 -7.93
C ILE A 89 -17.07 -11.83 -8.12
N PHE A 90 -15.87 -11.25 -8.21
CA PHE A 90 -15.67 -9.82 -8.49
C PHE A 90 -15.73 -9.60 -10.00
N VAL A 91 -16.74 -8.89 -10.48
CA VAL A 91 -16.99 -8.67 -11.91
C VAL A 91 -16.57 -7.26 -12.29
N MET A 92 -15.52 -7.12 -13.09
CA MET A 92 -14.90 -5.84 -13.39
C MET A 92 -15.12 -5.40 -14.83
N ALA A 93 -15.31 -4.09 -15.01
CA ALA A 93 -15.17 -3.45 -16.31
C ALA A 93 -13.67 -3.27 -16.66
N SER A 94 -13.30 -3.60 -17.91
CA SER A 94 -12.05 -3.11 -18.49
C SER A 94 -12.20 -1.66 -18.95
N SER A 95 -11.09 -1.02 -19.30
CA SER A 95 -11.15 0.35 -19.85
C SER A 95 -11.99 0.41 -21.14
N ILE A 96 -11.97 -0.65 -21.95
CA ILE A 96 -12.77 -0.71 -23.18
C ILE A 96 -14.24 -0.87 -22.85
N SER A 97 -14.62 -1.82 -22.00
CA SER A 97 -16.03 -2.03 -21.63
C SER A 97 -16.64 -0.82 -20.91
N ALA A 98 -15.84 -0.09 -20.13
CA ALA A 98 -16.26 1.15 -19.51
C ALA A 98 -16.52 2.28 -20.54
N VAL A 99 -15.64 2.43 -21.54
CA VAL A 99 -15.83 3.43 -22.61
C VAL A 99 -17.07 3.17 -23.46
N ILE A 100 -17.36 1.90 -23.76
CA ILE A 100 -18.57 1.55 -24.52
C ILE A 100 -19.85 1.55 -23.68
N GLY A 101 -19.74 1.90 -22.38
CA GLY A 101 -20.90 2.05 -21.49
C GLY A 101 -21.55 0.73 -21.05
N THR A 102 -20.76 -0.36 -20.94
CA THR A 102 -21.30 -1.63 -20.45
C THR A 102 -21.77 -1.51 -19.00
N ASP A 103 -23.02 -1.79 -18.74
CA ASP A 103 -23.62 -1.78 -17.41
C ASP A 103 -23.34 -3.10 -16.68
N ILE A 104 -22.18 -3.19 -16.00
CA ILE A 104 -21.77 -4.36 -15.22
C ILE A 104 -22.73 -4.63 -14.05
N GLU A 105 -23.29 -3.56 -13.44
CA GLU A 105 -24.22 -3.70 -12.31
C GLU A 105 -25.52 -4.36 -12.76
N ALA A 106 -26.10 -3.91 -13.87
CA ALA A 106 -27.31 -4.53 -14.43
C ALA A 106 -27.08 -6.00 -14.81
N ILE A 107 -25.95 -6.32 -15.46
CA ILE A 107 -25.60 -7.70 -15.82
C ILE A 107 -25.47 -8.58 -14.56
N CYS A 108 -24.78 -8.11 -13.53
CA CYS A 108 -24.67 -8.85 -12.26
C CYS A 108 -26.04 -9.04 -11.59
N PHE A 109 -26.88 -8.01 -11.57
CA PHE A 109 -28.22 -8.07 -11.01
C PHE A 109 -29.11 -9.11 -11.72
N GLU A 110 -29.12 -9.13 -13.06
CA GLU A 110 -29.89 -10.10 -13.84
C GLU A 110 -29.36 -11.54 -13.72
N LEU A 111 -28.06 -11.69 -13.48
CA LEU A 111 -27.42 -13.00 -13.39
C LEU A 111 -27.44 -13.58 -11.98
N GLN A 112 -27.50 -12.75 -10.95
CA GLN A 112 -27.46 -13.19 -9.54
C GLN A 112 -28.45 -14.32 -9.20
N PRO A 113 -29.72 -14.34 -9.68
CA PRO A 113 -30.65 -15.44 -9.40
C PRO A 113 -30.26 -16.80 -10.04
N LYS A 114 -29.32 -16.80 -11.00
CA LYS A 114 -28.88 -17.98 -11.75
C LYS A 114 -27.60 -18.62 -11.22
N VAL A 115 -26.91 -17.96 -10.28
CA VAL A 115 -25.63 -18.40 -9.68
C VAL A 115 -25.72 -18.41 -8.17
N LYS A 116 -24.88 -19.23 -7.54
CA LYS A 116 -24.80 -19.34 -6.08
C LYS A 116 -23.80 -18.34 -5.47
N SER A 117 -22.74 -18.08 -6.18
CA SER A 117 -21.72 -17.08 -5.77
C SER A 117 -22.34 -15.69 -5.70
N LYS A 118 -22.02 -14.90 -4.68
CA LYS A 118 -22.39 -13.48 -4.65
C LYS A 118 -21.58 -12.73 -5.71
N LEU A 119 -22.27 -12.09 -6.65
CA LEU A 119 -21.61 -11.25 -7.66
C LEU A 119 -21.39 -9.85 -7.12
N ILE A 120 -20.16 -9.35 -7.22
CA ILE A 120 -19.79 -7.98 -6.80
C ILE A 120 -19.36 -7.20 -8.03
N PRO A 121 -20.21 -6.30 -8.54
CA PRO A 121 -19.88 -5.47 -9.68
C PRO A 121 -18.87 -4.39 -9.32
N ILE A 122 -17.88 -4.17 -10.20
CA ILE A 122 -16.84 -3.14 -10.09
C ILE A 122 -16.82 -2.36 -11.40
N THR A 123 -17.31 -1.13 -11.35
CA THR A 123 -17.53 -0.30 -12.54
C THR A 123 -16.32 0.60 -12.88
N THR A 124 -15.27 0.58 -12.08
CA THR A 124 -14.05 1.37 -12.30
C THR A 124 -13.30 0.91 -13.55
N GLY A 125 -13.32 1.72 -14.59
CA GLY A 125 -12.70 1.40 -15.89
C GLY A 125 -11.31 2.01 -16.12
N GLY A 126 -10.71 2.65 -15.13
CA GLY A 126 -9.40 3.29 -15.27
C GLY A 126 -9.45 4.79 -15.54
N PHE A 127 -10.59 5.44 -15.34
CA PHE A 127 -10.81 6.87 -15.70
C PHE A 127 -11.15 7.77 -14.50
N ASN A 128 -11.37 7.21 -13.31
CA ASN A 128 -11.84 7.96 -12.14
C ASN A 128 -10.72 8.45 -11.21
N GLY A 129 -9.48 8.10 -11.51
CA GLY A 129 -8.32 8.51 -10.71
C GLY A 129 -7.09 7.64 -10.95
N ASP A 130 -6.12 7.79 -10.07
CA ASP A 130 -4.93 6.95 -10.01
C ASP A 130 -5.20 5.67 -9.17
N HIS A 131 -4.18 4.83 -9.03
CA HIS A 131 -4.28 3.56 -8.31
C HIS A 131 -4.74 3.71 -6.86
N THR A 132 -4.41 4.83 -6.19
CA THR A 132 -4.82 5.06 -4.80
C THR A 132 -6.33 5.20 -4.67
N THR A 133 -6.99 5.81 -5.66
CA THR A 133 -8.46 5.87 -5.76
C THR A 133 -9.07 4.46 -5.88
N GLY A 134 -8.46 3.61 -6.70
CA GLY A 134 -8.90 2.22 -6.85
C GLY A 134 -8.75 1.42 -5.56
N ILE A 135 -7.62 1.56 -4.87
CA ILE A 135 -7.36 0.91 -3.58
C ILE A 135 -8.38 1.36 -2.53
N GLU A 136 -8.59 2.68 -2.37
CA GLU A 136 -9.57 3.23 -1.41
C GLU A 136 -10.96 2.67 -1.65
N ASN A 137 -11.42 2.68 -2.90
CA ASN A 137 -12.75 2.20 -3.25
C ASN A 137 -12.88 0.69 -3.04
N THR A 138 -11.85 -0.08 -3.36
CA THR A 138 -11.85 -1.53 -3.20
C THR A 138 -11.82 -1.94 -1.73
N LEU A 139 -10.98 -1.32 -0.90
CA LEU A 139 -10.98 -1.57 0.54
C LEU A 139 -12.35 -1.26 1.16
N ASN A 140 -12.96 -0.13 0.78
CA ASN A 140 -14.28 0.24 1.26
C ASN A 140 -15.38 -0.70 0.74
N MET A 141 -15.30 -1.18 -0.49
CA MET A 141 -16.23 -2.16 -1.06
C MET A 141 -16.12 -3.51 -0.32
N LEU A 142 -14.91 -4.00 -0.05
CA LEU A 142 -14.73 -5.23 0.74
C LEU A 142 -15.36 -5.11 2.12
N CYS A 143 -15.22 -3.96 2.79
CA CYS A 143 -15.86 -3.74 4.09
C CYS A 143 -17.39 -3.76 4.03
N LYS A 144 -18.01 -3.30 2.94
CA LYS A 144 -19.47 -3.26 2.80
C LYS A 144 -20.09 -4.53 2.28
N GLU A 145 -19.38 -5.22 1.37
CA GLU A 145 -19.96 -6.31 0.59
C GLU A 145 -19.53 -7.70 1.07
N VAL A 146 -18.35 -7.79 1.74
CA VAL A 146 -17.75 -9.06 2.14
C VAL A 146 -17.74 -9.23 3.66
N VAL A 147 -17.41 -8.21 4.43
CA VAL A 147 -17.38 -8.29 5.89
C VAL A 147 -18.76 -8.66 6.43
N LYS A 148 -18.78 -9.55 7.43
CA LYS A 148 -20.01 -10.03 8.10
C LYS A 148 -19.96 -9.69 9.59
N GLU A 149 -21.13 -9.53 10.18
CA GLU A 149 -21.24 -9.39 11.63
C GLU A 149 -20.89 -10.73 12.30
N ALA A 150 -19.97 -10.70 13.25
CA ALA A 150 -19.59 -11.87 14.03
C ALA A 150 -20.46 -12.01 15.28
N GLU A 151 -20.77 -13.23 15.68
CA GLU A 151 -21.53 -13.52 16.91
C GLU A 151 -20.83 -13.03 18.17
N SER A 152 -19.50 -12.97 18.17
CA SER A 152 -18.69 -12.50 19.30
C SER A 152 -17.36 -11.93 18.86
N LYS A 153 -16.88 -10.90 19.58
CA LYS A 153 -15.52 -10.36 19.41
C LYS A 153 -14.50 -11.28 20.11
N ARG A 154 -13.33 -11.42 19.51
CA ARG A 154 -12.18 -12.12 20.09
C ARG A 154 -11.31 -11.10 20.83
N ALA A 155 -11.14 -11.30 22.13
CA ALA A 155 -10.30 -10.41 22.94
C ALA A 155 -8.84 -10.41 22.47
N LYS A 156 -8.14 -9.31 22.67
CA LYS A 156 -6.73 -9.11 22.32
C LYS A 156 -6.42 -9.40 20.84
N THR A 157 -7.30 -8.95 19.95
CA THR A 157 -7.09 -9.09 18.51
C THR A 157 -7.27 -7.75 17.79
N TYR A 158 -6.62 -7.63 16.65
CA TYR A 158 -6.70 -6.44 15.79
C TYR A 158 -6.74 -6.84 14.32
N ASN A 159 -7.25 -5.94 13.49
CA ASN A 159 -7.15 -6.04 12.05
C ASN A 159 -6.14 -5.02 11.52
N ILE A 160 -5.52 -5.30 10.39
CA ILE A 160 -4.67 -4.37 9.65
C ILE A 160 -5.40 -3.99 8.37
N ILE A 161 -5.57 -2.69 8.09
CA ILE A 161 -6.18 -2.16 6.87
C ILE A 161 -5.15 -1.34 6.10
N GLY A 162 -5.00 -1.63 4.80
CA GLY A 162 -4.09 -0.91 3.92
C GLY A 162 -2.69 -1.53 3.82
N ASN A 163 -2.57 -2.84 4.04
CA ASN A 163 -1.38 -3.60 3.71
C ASN A 163 -1.52 -4.21 2.32
N ASN A 164 -1.29 -3.42 1.30
CA ASN A 164 -1.51 -3.77 -0.10
C ASN A 164 -0.19 -3.96 -0.85
N ALA A 165 -0.24 -4.74 -1.93
CA ALA A 165 0.91 -5.10 -2.74
C ALA A 165 1.66 -3.93 -3.39
N ASP A 166 0.99 -2.81 -3.63
CA ASP A 166 1.60 -1.59 -4.16
C ASP A 166 2.59 -0.93 -3.20
N THR A 167 2.47 -1.17 -1.90
CA THR A 167 3.44 -0.71 -0.90
C THR A 167 4.71 -1.56 -0.96
N TYR A 168 5.85 -0.94 -1.29
CA TYR A 168 7.12 -1.62 -1.59
C TYR A 168 7.55 -2.64 -0.53
N ASN A 169 7.36 -2.36 0.75
CA ASN A 169 7.85 -3.19 1.85
C ASN A 169 6.73 -3.85 2.68
N PHE A 170 5.57 -4.05 2.08
CA PHE A 170 4.33 -4.45 2.77
C PHE A 170 4.46 -5.74 3.60
N LEU A 171 5.21 -6.75 3.13
CA LEU A 171 5.41 -8.00 3.86
C LEU A 171 6.22 -7.79 5.14
N SER A 172 7.37 -7.12 5.02
CA SER A 172 8.25 -6.87 6.18
C SER A 172 7.61 -5.93 7.20
N ASP A 173 6.90 -4.92 6.73
CA ASP A 173 6.23 -3.95 7.59
C ASP A 173 5.11 -4.61 8.41
N VAL A 174 4.33 -5.49 7.80
CA VAL A 174 3.27 -6.21 8.52
C VAL A 174 3.83 -7.16 9.57
N GLU A 175 4.90 -7.88 9.27
CA GLU A 175 5.54 -8.79 10.23
C GLU A 175 6.15 -8.02 11.42
N GLU A 176 6.73 -6.85 11.18
CA GLU A 176 7.21 -6.00 12.27
C GLU A 176 6.06 -5.48 13.14
N ILE A 177 4.95 -5.04 12.54
CA ILE A 177 3.75 -4.61 13.29
C ILE A 177 3.18 -5.77 14.13
N LYS A 178 3.09 -6.97 13.56
CA LYS A 178 2.67 -8.17 14.30
C LYS A 178 3.59 -8.44 15.50
N SER A 179 4.91 -8.34 15.31
CA SER A 179 5.89 -8.52 16.38
C SER A 179 5.73 -7.47 17.49
N ILE A 180 5.54 -6.19 17.13
CA ILE A 180 5.31 -5.11 18.11
C ILE A 180 4.04 -5.36 18.91
N LEU A 181 2.95 -5.73 18.28
CA LEU A 181 1.66 -5.97 18.94
C LEU A 181 1.72 -7.22 19.81
N LYS A 182 2.41 -8.28 19.37
CA LYS A 182 2.58 -9.51 20.14
C LYS A 182 3.49 -9.31 21.36
N GLU A 183 4.68 -8.76 21.16
CA GLU A 183 5.65 -8.58 22.26
C GLU A 183 5.30 -7.41 23.17
N GLY A 184 4.69 -6.35 22.62
CA GLY A 184 4.32 -5.14 23.35
C GLY A 184 3.00 -5.25 24.11
N PHE A 185 2.01 -5.98 23.61
CA PHE A 185 0.65 -6.00 24.17
C PHE A 185 0.05 -7.38 24.36
N ASP A 186 0.68 -8.43 23.86
CA ASP A 186 0.13 -9.80 23.75
C ASP A 186 -1.17 -9.83 22.92
N PHE A 187 -1.20 -9.08 21.81
CA PHE A 187 -2.30 -9.05 20.85
C PHE A 187 -1.94 -9.86 19.61
N GLU A 188 -2.95 -10.51 19.02
CA GLU A 188 -2.85 -11.31 17.79
C GLU A 188 -3.57 -10.63 16.64
N VAL A 189 -3.04 -10.81 15.42
CA VAL A 189 -3.75 -10.36 14.23
C VAL A 189 -4.97 -11.23 13.98
N ASN A 190 -6.11 -10.60 13.66
CA ASN A 190 -7.32 -11.29 13.22
C ASN A 190 -7.39 -11.32 11.68
N THR A 191 -7.23 -10.17 11.02
CA THR A 191 -7.32 -10.05 9.56
C THR A 191 -6.34 -9.00 9.05
N VAL A 192 -5.80 -9.23 7.84
CA VAL A 192 -4.98 -8.26 7.11
C VAL A 192 -5.64 -7.94 5.77
N PHE A 193 -5.99 -6.68 5.49
CA PHE A 193 -6.50 -6.22 4.20
C PHE A 193 -5.34 -5.66 3.37
N THR A 194 -4.99 -6.24 2.22
CA THR A 194 -5.56 -7.44 1.58
C THR A 194 -4.47 -8.45 1.25
N ALA A 195 -3.21 -8.15 1.56
CA ALA A 195 -2.10 -8.99 1.14
C ALA A 195 -2.10 -10.32 1.89
N TYR A 196 -2.14 -11.43 1.13
CA TYR A 196 -2.06 -12.80 1.61
C TYR A 196 -3.10 -13.13 2.69
N THR A 197 -4.32 -12.81 2.42
CA THR A 197 -5.49 -13.13 3.25
C THR A 197 -6.52 -13.90 2.43
N SER A 198 -7.46 -14.55 3.09
CA SER A 198 -8.57 -15.24 2.44
C SER A 198 -9.87 -14.43 2.53
N ILE A 199 -10.85 -14.79 1.71
CA ILE A 199 -12.21 -14.23 1.82
C ILE A 199 -12.81 -14.51 3.20
N ASP A 200 -12.55 -15.70 3.77
CA ASP A 200 -13.05 -16.06 5.11
C ASP A 200 -12.47 -15.17 6.21
N ASP A 201 -11.20 -14.81 6.10
CA ASP A 201 -10.57 -13.87 7.04
C ASP A 201 -11.22 -12.47 6.91
N ILE A 202 -11.48 -12.01 5.68
CA ILE A 202 -12.14 -10.71 5.45
C ILE A 202 -13.57 -10.75 5.98
N GLU A 203 -14.35 -11.82 5.75
CA GLU A 203 -15.68 -11.99 6.34
C GLU A 203 -15.65 -11.88 7.87
N SER A 204 -14.60 -12.40 8.49
CA SER A 204 -14.45 -12.45 9.94
C SER A 204 -13.87 -11.19 10.59
N THR A 205 -13.71 -10.10 9.86
CA THR A 205 -13.09 -8.84 10.33
C THR A 205 -13.71 -8.34 11.65
N THR A 206 -15.01 -8.46 11.81
CA THR A 206 -15.74 -7.97 13.01
C THR A 206 -15.45 -8.75 14.28
N ARG A 207 -14.73 -9.88 14.21
CA ARG A 207 -14.16 -10.57 15.39
C ARG A 207 -13.03 -9.78 16.03
N GLY A 208 -12.34 -8.94 15.26
CA GLY A 208 -11.26 -8.09 15.76
C GLY A 208 -11.76 -7.02 16.71
N GLN A 209 -10.91 -6.60 17.63
CA GLN A 209 -11.24 -5.61 18.66
C GLN A 209 -11.07 -4.18 18.13
N ILE A 210 -10.06 -3.93 17.28
CA ILE A 210 -9.71 -2.64 16.72
C ILE A 210 -9.15 -2.79 15.30
N ASN A 211 -9.28 -1.74 14.48
CA ASN A 211 -8.70 -1.66 13.16
C ASN A 211 -7.46 -0.75 13.16
N LEU A 212 -6.30 -1.25 12.75
CA LEU A 212 -5.08 -0.48 12.53
C LEU A 212 -5.00 -0.11 11.06
N VAL A 213 -5.13 1.16 10.76
CA VAL A 213 -5.12 1.70 9.40
C VAL A 213 -3.72 2.20 9.08
N LEU A 214 -3.04 1.55 8.15
CA LEU A 214 -1.63 1.82 7.86
C LEU A 214 -1.42 2.87 6.76
N ARG A 215 -2.47 3.22 6.00
CA ARG A 215 -2.39 4.20 4.91
C ARG A 215 -3.70 4.95 4.74
N GLY A 216 -3.59 6.15 4.17
CA GLY A 216 -4.73 7.06 4.00
C GLY A 216 -5.91 6.45 3.25
N GLU A 217 -5.67 5.60 2.26
CA GLU A 217 -6.70 4.92 1.46
C GLU A 217 -7.52 3.92 2.28
N GLY A 218 -7.01 3.48 3.43
CA GLY A 218 -7.76 2.62 4.37
C GLY A 218 -8.77 3.36 5.26
N ILE A 219 -8.69 4.70 5.36
CA ILE A 219 -9.52 5.48 6.29
C ILE A 219 -11.02 5.34 5.98
N LYS A 220 -11.40 5.40 4.70
CA LYS A 220 -12.79 5.27 4.27
C LYS A 220 -13.38 3.91 4.63
N ALA A 221 -12.62 2.85 4.46
CA ALA A 221 -12.99 1.49 4.87
C ALA A 221 -13.18 1.40 6.39
N ALA A 222 -12.24 1.95 7.16
CA ALA A 222 -12.33 1.97 8.62
C ALA A 222 -13.54 2.77 9.13
N ILE A 223 -13.86 3.91 8.51
CA ILE A 223 -15.08 4.69 8.83
C ILE A 223 -16.35 3.88 8.54
N SER A 224 -16.37 3.09 7.46
CA SER A 224 -17.49 2.20 7.16
C SER A 224 -17.67 1.12 8.25
N LEU A 225 -16.57 0.48 8.68
CA LEU A 225 -16.58 -0.50 9.77
C LEU A 225 -17.01 0.11 11.11
N LEU A 226 -16.59 1.35 11.39
CA LEU A 226 -17.02 2.06 12.59
C LEU A 226 -18.54 2.33 12.57
N LYS A 227 -19.07 2.81 11.43
CA LYS A 227 -20.50 3.16 11.30
C LYS A 227 -21.40 1.94 11.32
N GLU A 228 -20.99 0.84 10.69
CA GLU A 228 -21.83 -0.34 10.50
C GLU A 228 -21.73 -1.31 11.67
N TYR A 229 -20.53 -1.50 12.22
CA TYR A 229 -20.25 -2.51 13.25
C TYR A 229 -19.72 -1.94 14.57
N GLY A 230 -19.60 -0.61 14.72
CA GLY A 230 -19.06 0.02 15.91
C GLY A 230 -17.59 -0.34 16.19
N MET A 231 -16.79 -0.59 15.15
CA MET A 231 -15.40 -0.94 15.28
C MET A 231 -14.52 0.30 15.28
N ASP A 232 -13.85 0.56 16.39
CA ASP A 232 -12.88 1.66 16.47
C ASP A 232 -11.66 1.42 15.54
N TYR A 233 -11.01 2.50 15.18
CA TYR A 233 -9.80 2.44 14.36
C TYR A 233 -8.73 3.44 14.79
N TYR A 234 -7.48 3.10 14.49
CA TYR A 234 -6.34 3.99 14.64
C TYR A 234 -5.58 4.11 13.30
N TYR A 235 -5.45 5.33 12.80
CA TYR A 235 -4.66 5.60 11.60
C TYR A 235 -3.25 6.05 11.96
N GLY A 236 -2.24 5.32 11.49
CA GLY A 236 -0.83 5.64 11.67
C GLY A 236 0.08 4.44 11.49
N ARG A 237 1.34 4.71 11.18
CA ARG A 237 2.41 3.71 11.06
C ARG A 237 3.56 4.06 11.98
N PRO A 238 4.22 3.07 12.61
CA PRO A 238 5.33 3.27 13.53
C PRO A 238 6.66 3.50 12.80
N TYR A 239 6.93 4.70 12.32
CA TYR A 239 8.23 5.05 11.71
C TYR A 239 9.15 5.71 12.72
N GLY A 240 10.46 5.37 12.63
CA GLY A 240 11.48 5.96 13.51
C GLY A 240 11.47 5.38 14.92
N MET A 241 12.41 5.83 15.74
CA MET A 241 12.53 5.41 17.14
C MET A 241 11.47 6.11 18.01
N GLU A 242 11.38 7.43 17.86
CA GLU A 242 10.41 8.25 18.60
C GLU A 242 8.99 8.02 18.10
N GLY A 243 8.82 7.96 16.77
CA GLY A 243 7.52 7.72 16.16
C GLY A 243 6.95 6.33 16.49
N THR A 244 7.77 5.27 16.55
CA THR A 244 7.33 3.93 17.00
C THR A 244 6.90 3.96 18.45
N THR A 245 7.67 4.63 19.31
CA THR A 245 7.32 4.75 20.73
C THR A 245 6.03 5.54 20.92
N ALA A 246 5.86 6.65 20.21
CA ALA A 246 4.63 7.44 20.24
C ALA A 246 3.41 6.64 19.76
N TRP A 247 3.57 5.85 18.67
CA TRP A 247 2.52 4.98 18.14
C TRP A 247 2.09 3.93 19.18
N ILE A 248 3.03 3.30 19.89
CA ILE A 248 2.74 2.37 20.99
C ILE A 248 1.97 3.08 22.11
N ARG A 249 2.36 4.31 22.51
CA ARG A 249 1.68 5.08 23.55
C ARG A 249 0.24 5.47 23.19
N GLU A 250 -0.01 5.78 21.92
CA GLU A 250 -1.38 6.01 21.46
C GLU A 250 -2.23 4.73 21.51
N LEU A 251 -1.65 3.59 21.15
CA LEU A 251 -2.35 2.30 21.26
C LEU A 251 -2.67 1.94 22.72
N GLU A 252 -1.80 2.23 23.69
CA GLU A 252 -2.10 2.03 25.11
C GLU A 252 -3.39 2.75 25.52
N LYS A 253 -3.53 4.01 25.08
CA LYS A 253 -4.72 4.83 25.41
C LYS A 253 -5.99 4.26 24.76
N LEU A 254 -5.89 3.86 23.49
CA LEU A 254 -7.02 3.35 22.73
C LEU A 254 -7.47 1.96 23.20
N LEU A 255 -6.53 1.10 23.54
CA LEU A 255 -6.79 -0.27 23.98
C LEU A 255 -7.12 -0.36 25.48
N GLY A 256 -6.77 0.66 26.26
CA GLY A 256 -6.88 0.64 27.72
C GLY A 256 -5.96 -0.39 28.40
N VAL A 257 -4.86 -0.75 27.72
CA VAL A 257 -3.90 -1.78 28.15
C VAL A 257 -2.50 -1.21 28.10
N SER A 258 -1.73 -1.35 29.18
CA SER A 258 -0.32 -0.91 29.21
C SER A 258 0.58 -1.80 28.35
N ALA A 259 1.46 -1.16 27.61
CA ALA A 259 2.47 -1.89 26.84
C ALA A 259 3.55 -2.48 27.75
N ASN A 260 4.23 -3.50 27.26
CA ASN A 260 5.37 -4.13 27.94
C ASN A 260 6.58 -3.18 27.94
N GLU A 261 6.82 -2.49 29.04
CA GLU A 261 7.93 -1.55 29.20
C GLU A 261 9.32 -2.22 29.04
N ASN A 262 9.45 -3.47 29.44
CA ASN A 262 10.71 -4.20 29.26
C ASN A 262 11.03 -4.40 27.78
N TYR A 263 10.01 -4.68 26.94
CA TYR A 263 10.15 -4.77 25.49
C TYR A 263 10.62 -3.43 24.91
N ILE A 264 9.92 -2.34 25.22
CA ILE A 264 10.23 -0.98 24.72
C ILE A 264 11.66 -0.60 25.13
N ASN A 265 12.00 -0.71 26.41
CA ASN A 265 13.31 -0.33 26.93
C ASN A 265 14.45 -1.14 26.33
N LYS A 266 14.25 -2.46 26.14
CA LYS A 266 15.23 -3.33 25.47
C LYS A 266 15.48 -2.91 24.03
N LYS A 267 14.43 -2.63 23.26
CA LYS A 267 14.54 -2.15 21.86
C LYS A 267 15.21 -0.78 21.79
N LEU A 268 14.82 0.17 22.62
CA LEU A 268 15.44 1.49 22.68
C LEU A 268 16.92 1.44 23.08
N ALA A 269 17.29 0.59 24.04
CA ALA A 269 18.68 0.42 24.44
C ALA A 269 19.54 -0.15 23.29
N GLN A 270 19.00 -1.10 22.54
CA GLN A 270 19.65 -1.65 21.35
C GLN A 270 19.84 -0.56 20.28
N LEU A 271 18.79 0.20 19.96
CA LEU A 271 18.81 1.27 18.96
C LEU A 271 19.79 2.40 19.28
N ARG A 272 19.77 2.90 20.52
CA ARG A 272 20.64 4.01 20.93
C ARG A 272 22.10 3.76 20.60
N ARG A 273 22.58 2.54 20.79
CA ARG A 273 23.95 2.13 20.45
C ARG A 273 24.24 2.29 18.96
N HIS A 274 23.34 1.79 18.11
CA HIS A 274 23.50 1.85 16.66
C HIS A 274 23.30 3.25 16.11
N VAL A 275 22.31 3.99 16.61
CA VAL A 275 22.08 5.42 16.23
C VAL A 275 23.28 6.28 16.59
N MET A 276 23.90 6.09 17.77
CA MET A 276 25.11 6.82 18.15
C MET A 276 26.30 6.50 17.25
N SER A 277 26.50 5.22 16.92
CA SER A 277 27.53 4.80 15.99
C SER A 277 27.32 5.41 14.60
N PHE A 278 26.09 5.40 14.11
CA PHE A 278 25.71 6.01 12.86
C PHE A 278 25.89 7.56 12.89
N LYS A 279 25.45 8.23 13.94
CA LYS A 279 25.67 9.68 14.10
C LYS A 279 27.15 10.05 14.16
N PHE A 280 27.99 9.20 14.74
CA PHE A 280 29.43 9.41 14.72
C PHE A 280 30.01 9.30 13.29
N MET A 281 29.59 8.29 12.54
CA MET A 281 29.98 8.15 11.14
C MET A 281 29.40 9.30 10.28
N LEU A 282 28.19 9.77 10.61
CA LEU A 282 27.52 10.89 9.96
C LEU A 282 28.04 12.27 10.38
N ARG A 283 29.12 12.40 11.17
CA ARG A 283 29.72 13.74 11.39
C ARG A 283 29.99 14.47 10.08
N GLU A 284 30.25 13.74 9.02
CA GLU A 284 30.33 14.25 7.65
C GLU A 284 28.96 14.45 6.97
N VAL A 285 27.88 13.94 7.54
CA VAL A 285 26.51 13.92 6.97
C VAL A 285 25.55 14.82 7.74
N LYS A 286 25.95 15.29 8.93
CA LYS A 286 25.15 16.24 9.71
C LYS A 286 24.84 17.49 8.86
N ASN A 287 23.56 17.84 8.79
CA ASN A 287 23.01 18.93 7.97
C ASN A 287 22.99 18.66 6.45
N LYS A 288 23.16 17.41 6.00
CA LYS A 288 22.97 17.08 4.58
C LYS A 288 21.50 16.91 4.29
N SER A 289 21.12 17.31 3.07
CA SER A 289 19.74 17.32 2.64
C SER A 289 19.31 15.95 2.09
N ALA A 290 18.05 15.61 2.32
CA ALA A 290 17.38 14.47 1.72
C ALA A 290 16.12 14.92 0.98
N ILE A 291 15.86 14.27 -0.17
CA ILE A 291 14.62 14.38 -0.92
C ILE A 291 13.94 13.01 -0.89
N LEU A 292 12.63 13.00 -0.62
CA LEU A 292 11.83 11.79 -0.62
C LEU A 292 10.75 11.87 -1.70
N VAL A 293 10.59 10.80 -2.48
CA VAL A 293 9.57 10.69 -3.54
C VAL A 293 8.86 9.34 -3.43
N GLY A 294 7.54 9.33 -3.30
CA GLY A 294 6.77 8.08 -3.19
C GLY A 294 5.36 8.27 -2.65
N ASP A 295 4.85 7.22 -2.00
CA ASP A 295 3.54 7.23 -1.38
C ASP A 295 3.53 8.03 -0.08
N TYR A 296 2.44 8.74 0.19
CA TYR A 296 2.33 9.70 1.29
C TYR A 296 2.77 9.12 2.64
N ASP A 297 2.18 8.02 3.09
CA ASP A 297 2.45 7.45 4.41
C ASP A 297 3.91 7.02 4.58
N VAL A 298 4.53 6.49 3.51
CA VAL A 298 5.93 6.06 3.51
C VAL A 298 6.86 7.26 3.59
N VAL A 299 6.69 8.25 2.71
CA VAL A 299 7.63 9.38 2.64
C VAL A 299 7.53 10.30 3.87
N ILE A 300 6.34 10.50 4.43
CA ILE A 300 6.15 11.26 5.67
C ILE A 300 6.78 10.53 6.85
N GLY A 301 6.58 9.22 6.95
CA GLY A 301 7.15 8.41 8.02
C GLY A 301 8.68 8.37 7.97
N LEU A 302 9.24 8.12 6.78
CA LEU A 302 10.69 8.11 6.58
C LEU A 302 11.33 9.49 6.75
N ALA A 303 10.64 10.57 6.37
CA ALA A 303 11.12 11.93 6.64
C ALA A 303 11.33 12.17 8.13
N GLY A 304 10.37 11.75 8.98
CA GLY A 304 10.53 11.82 10.44
C GLY A 304 11.73 11.02 10.95
N LEU A 305 11.93 9.80 10.47
CA LEU A 305 13.09 8.99 10.81
C LEU A 305 14.42 9.65 10.39
N LEU A 306 14.48 10.21 9.18
CA LEU A 306 15.71 10.88 8.71
C LEU A 306 16.05 12.11 9.55
N GLU A 307 15.04 12.86 10.05
CA GLU A 307 15.26 13.94 11.01
C GLU A 307 15.80 13.43 12.35
N GLU A 308 15.24 12.33 12.90
CA GLU A 308 15.77 11.67 14.11
C GLU A 308 17.26 11.31 13.95
N LEU A 309 17.67 10.94 12.74
CA LEU A 309 19.05 10.62 12.38
C LEU A 309 19.91 11.89 12.15
N GLY A 310 19.32 13.07 12.02
CA GLY A 310 20.01 14.35 11.88
C GLY A 310 20.21 14.83 10.45
N LEU A 311 19.42 14.33 9.49
CA LEU A 311 19.36 14.86 8.12
C LEU A 311 18.31 15.98 8.04
N ASN A 312 18.53 16.92 7.12
CA ASN A 312 17.55 17.95 6.79
C ASN A 312 16.67 17.48 5.62
N ILE A 313 15.37 17.64 5.74
CA ILE A 313 14.45 17.30 4.66
C ILE A 313 14.27 18.51 3.74
N GLU A 314 14.78 18.39 2.51
CA GLU A 314 14.71 19.45 1.50
C GLU A 314 13.33 19.48 0.82
N SER A 315 12.78 18.31 0.51
CA SER A 315 11.47 18.19 -0.12
C SER A 315 10.88 16.81 0.07
N ILE A 316 9.56 16.77 0.13
CA ILE A 316 8.74 15.54 0.13
C ILE A 316 7.82 15.62 -1.08
N ILE A 317 7.92 14.66 -1.99
CA ILE A 317 7.13 14.60 -3.23
C ILE A 317 6.24 13.36 -3.18
N VAL A 318 4.93 13.59 -3.13
CA VAL A 318 3.92 12.53 -3.21
C VAL A 318 3.45 12.41 -4.65
N LYS A 319 3.57 11.22 -5.24
CA LYS A 319 3.30 10.97 -6.67
C LYS A 319 1.81 10.87 -7.01
N HIS A 320 0.94 10.74 -6.02
CA HIS A 320 -0.51 10.59 -6.18
C HIS A 320 -1.29 11.74 -5.54
N LYS A 321 -2.58 11.80 -5.82
CA LYS A 321 -3.47 12.78 -5.17
C LYS A 321 -3.73 12.36 -3.72
N LEU A 322 -3.75 13.33 -2.81
CA LEU A 322 -4.18 13.09 -1.43
C LEU A 322 -5.70 13.22 -1.31
N SER A 323 -6.32 12.31 -0.55
CA SER A 323 -7.73 12.44 -0.15
C SER A 323 -7.93 13.67 0.74
N LYS A 324 -9.19 14.09 0.91
CA LYS A 324 -9.52 15.23 1.79
C LYS A 324 -9.16 14.96 3.24
N GLU A 325 -9.29 13.72 3.68
CA GLU A 325 -8.98 13.25 5.01
C GLU A 325 -7.48 13.34 5.28
N VAL A 326 -6.67 12.78 4.38
CA VAL A 326 -5.20 12.77 4.49
C VAL A 326 -4.63 14.20 4.43
N LYS A 327 -5.18 15.08 3.59
CA LYS A 327 -4.72 16.50 3.54
C LYS A 327 -4.80 17.21 4.87
N LYS A 328 -5.78 16.89 5.73
CA LYS A 328 -5.93 17.49 7.06
C LYS A 328 -4.91 16.95 8.07
N LEU A 329 -4.32 15.81 7.78
CA LEU A 329 -3.37 15.11 8.66
C LEU A 329 -1.91 15.41 8.31
N VAL A 330 -1.66 16.22 7.26
CA VAL A 330 -0.30 16.63 6.88
C VAL A 330 0.32 17.43 8.02
N PRO A 331 1.44 16.98 8.60
CA PRO A 331 2.12 17.70 9.67
C PRO A 331 2.50 19.12 9.25
N GLU A 332 2.21 20.10 10.09
CA GLU A 332 2.44 21.52 9.79
C GLU A 332 3.88 21.81 9.33
N ARG A 333 4.86 21.17 9.97
CA ARG A 333 6.29 21.29 9.62
C ARG A 333 6.65 20.87 8.20
N TRP A 334 5.82 20.01 7.56
CA TRP A 334 6.05 19.51 6.20
C TRP A 334 5.27 20.26 5.11
N GLN A 335 4.27 21.08 5.47
CA GLN A 335 3.35 21.70 4.50
C GLN A 335 4.07 22.54 3.44
N ASN A 336 5.15 23.26 3.83
CA ASN A 336 5.88 24.13 2.92
C ASN A 336 6.81 23.39 1.95
N ILE A 337 7.23 22.17 2.27
CA ILE A 337 8.15 21.38 1.46
C ILE A 337 7.46 20.18 0.80
N LEU A 338 6.17 19.97 1.07
CA LEU A 338 5.36 18.93 0.49
C LEU A 338 4.86 19.35 -0.91
N LYS A 339 5.18 18.53 -1.90
CA LYS A 339 4.67 18.64 -3.27
C LYS A 339 3.81 17.42 -3.57
N VAL A 340 2.67 17.62 -4.22
CA VAL A 340 1.68 16.55 -4.42
C VAL A 340 1.28 16.45 -5.88
N ASN A 341 1.24 15.23 -6.39
CA ASN A 341 0.75 14.91 -7.73
C ASN A 341 1.53 15.61 -8.86
N LEU A 342 2.86 15.64 -8.74
CA LEU A 342 3.73 16.12 -9.81
C LEU A 342 3.83 15.05 -10.90
N SER A 343 3.88 15.49 -12.15
CA SER A 343 4.22 14.65 -13.30
C SER A 343 5.68 14.17 -13.24
N GLU A 344 6.00 13.07 -13.93
CA GLU A 344 7.37 12.55 -14.03
C GLU A 344 8.35 13.62 -14.54
N ARG A 345 7.91 14.46 -15.48
CA ARG A 345 8.71 15.56 -16.03
C ARG A 345 9.01 16.62 -14.96
N GLU A 346 8.00 17.05 -14.21
CA GLU A 346 8.16 18.04 -13.14
C GLU A 346 9.09 17.50 -12.04
N ILE A 347 8.97 16.22 -11.70
CA ILE A 347 9.86 15.54 -10.76
C ILE A 347 11.29 15.56 -11.31
N GLU A 348 11.52 15.18 -12.57
CA GLU A 348 12.84 15.19 -13.18
C GLU A 348 13.48 16.59 -13.21
N GLU A 349 12.71 17.61 -13.60
CA GLU A 349 13.16 19.01 -13.63
C GLU A 349 13.53 19.50 -12.21
N TYR A 350 12.71 19.17 -11.21
CA TYR A 350 12.98 19.50 -9.82
C TYR A 350 14.24 18.82 -9.30
N LEU A 351 14.39 17.51 -9.51
CA LEU A 351 15.55 16.74 -9.06
C LEU A 351 16.86 17.16 -9.73
N LYS A 352 16.83 17.67 -10.98
CA LYS A 352 18.00 18.25 -11.66
C LYS A 352 18.42 19.58 -11.04
N SER A 353 17.46 20.42 -10.70
CA SER A 353 17.70 21.78 -10.20
C SER A 353 17.97 21.83 -8.70
N THR A 354 17.64 20.80 -7.94
CA THR A 354 17.73 20.75 -6.49
C THR A 354 18.73 19.67 -6.04
N PRO A 355 20.01 20.04 -5.84
CA PRO A 355 21.00 19.08 -5.37
C PRO A 355 20.67 18.60 -3.96
N SER A 356 20.79 17.29 -3.73
CA SER A 356 20.64 16.69 -2.40
C SER A 356 21.74 15.68 -2.12
N TYR A 357 21.97 15.37 -0.85
CA TYR A 357 22.90 14.30 -0.48
C TYR A 357 22.26 12.92 -0.70
N LEU A 358 20.98 12.79 -0.37
CA LEU A 358 20.27 11.53 -0.41
C LEU A 358 18.92 11.71 -1.14
N LEU A 359 18.66 10.84 -2.10
CA LEU A 359 17.35 10.67 -2.74
C LEU A 359 16.77 9.31 -2.36
N LEU A 360 15.62 9.34 -1.69
CA LEU A 360 14.81 8.15 -1.42
C LEU A 360 13.61 8.17 -2.36
N ALA A 361 13.50 7.17 -3.22
CA ALA A 361 12.42 7.16 -4.23
C ALA A 361 12.07 5.73 -4.70
N ASP A 362 11.08 5.63 -5.59
CA ASP A 362 10.82 4.42 -6.35
C ASP A 362 11.90 4.17 -7.43
N GLY A 363 11.97 2.93 -7.91
CA GLY A 363 12.99 2.53 -8.88
C GLY A 363 12.93 3.28 -10.21
N ALA A 364 11.77 3.75 -10.66
CA ALA A 364 11.63 4.56 -11.88
C ALA A 364 12.16 5.98 -11.64
N THR A 365 11.76 6.62 -10.57
CA THR A 365 12.23 7.96 -10.20
C THR A 365 13.76 8.00 -10.01
N LEU A 366 14.36 6.97 -9.40
CA LEU A 366 15.82 6.89 -9.25
C LEU A 366 16.56 6.79 -10.58
N LYS A 367 15.91 6.38 -11.67
CA LYS A 367 16.47 6.34 -13.03
C LYS A 367 16.37 7.68 -13.77
N LEU A 368 15.55 8.61 -13.29
CA LEU A 368 15.48 9.96 -13.85
C LEU A 368 16.79 10.71 -13.64
N LYS A 369 17.07 11.69 -14.51
CA LYS A 369 18.20 12.57 -14.30
C LYS A 369 18.00 13.39 -13.02
N ASN A 370 18.97 13.32 -12.12
CA ASN A 370 18.93 14.02 -10.84
C ASN A 370 20.32 14.49 -10.42
N SER A 371 20.38 15.39 -9.45
CA SER A 371 21.61 15.95 -8.89
C SER A 371 21.89 15.43 -7.47
N SER A 372 21.26 14.33 -7.08
CA SER A 372 21.44 13.70 -5.77
C SER A 372 22.65 12.76 -5.79
N ARG A 373 23.29 12.64 -4.62
CA ARG A 373 24.55 11.92 -4.50
C ARG A 373 24.39 10.43 -4.17
N LEU A 374 23.51 10.12 -3.24
CA LEU A 374 23.18 8.75 -2.84
C LEU A 374 21.72 8.45 -3.16
N HIS A 375 21.45 7.19 -3.53
CA HIS A 375 20.12 6.77 -3.94
C HIS A 375 19.67 5.56 -3.12
N LEU A 376 18.47 5.62 -2.54
CA LEU A 376 17.85 4.51 -1.83
C LEU A 376 16.44 4.26 -2.37
N GLN A 377 16.17 3.05 -2.84
CA GLN A 377 14.81 2.67 -3.25
C GLN A 377 13.96 2.36 -2.02
N ILE A 378 12.81 3.04 -1.93
CA ILE A 378 11.85 2.93 -0.83
C ILE A 378 10.40 2.68 -1.28
N ALA A 379 10.15 2.72 -2.57
CA ALA A 379 8.82 2.59 -3.16
C ALA A 379 8.85 1.78 -4.46
N ASN A 380 7.68 1.35 -4.90
CA ASN A 380 7.46 0.71 -6.19
C ASN A 380 7.31 1.74 -7.32
N PRO A 381 7.65 1.40 -8.57
CA PRO A 381 8.12 0.09 -9.06
C PRO A 381 9.57 -0.23 -8.67
N ASN A 382 9.85 -1.52 -8.50
CA ASN A 382 11.11 -2.06 -7.95
C ASN A 382 12.20 -2.33 -9.01
N PHE A 383 12.58 -1.36 -9.79
CA PHE A 383 13.56 -1.53 -10.88
C PHE A 383 15.02 -1.72 -10.44
N ILE A 384 15.33 -1.41 -9.18
CA ILE A 384 16.71 -1.45 -8.67
C ILE A 384 16.88 -2.54 -7.61
N LYS A 385 15.97 -2.59 -6.64
CA LYS A 385 16.07 -3.50 -5.52
C LYS A 385 14.76 -4.25 -5.33
N TYR A 386 14.87 -5.56 -5.19
CA TYR A 386 13.76 -6.45 -4.92
C TYR A 386 13.81 -6.94 -3.47
N ASN A 387 12.76 -6.74 -2.70
CA ASN A 387 12.64 -7.20 -1.32
C ASN A 387 11.70 -8.41 -1.24
N ILE A 388 12.26 -9.61 -1.12
CA ILE A 388 11.50 -10.85 -0.94
C ILE A 388 11.58 -11.37 0.50
N TYR A 389 12.48 -10.81 1.29
CA TYR A 389 12.73 -11.26 2.65
C TYR A 389 11.88 -10.47 3.65
N PRO A 390 11.05 -11.14 4.49
CA PRO A 390 10.06 -10.45 5.33
C PRO A 390 10.65 -9.83 6.62
N TYR A 391 11.97 -9.68 6.72
CA TYR A 391 12.63 -9.17 7.92
C TYR A 391 13.45 -7.88 7.69
N THR A 392 13.07 -7.12 6.67
CA THR A 392 13.70 -5.83 6.31
C THR A 392 12.67 -4.70 6.36
N PRO A 393 11.98 -4.47 7.49
CA PRO A 393 10.90 -3.49 7.57
C PRO A 393 11.41 -2.05 7.43
N PHE A 394 10.52 -1.14 7.07
CA PHE A 394 10.75 0.31 7.21
C PHE A 394 10.12 0.87 8.48
N VAL A 395 9.17 0.13 9.06
CA VAL A 395 8.46 0.52 10.29
C VAL A 395 9.08 -0.16 11.52
N GLY A 396 8.69 0.32 12.69
CA GLY A 396 9.10 -0.26 13.96
C GLY A 396 10.56 0.00 14.33
N TYR A 397 10.95 -0.58 15.42
CA TYR A 397 12.34 -0.47 15.91
C TYR A 397 13.33 -1.20 15.00
N ASN A 398 12.93 -2.33 14.41
CA ASN A 398 13.77 -3.05 13.47
C ASN A 398 13.90 -2.30 12.13
N GLY A 399 12.88 -1.52 11.74
CA GLY A 399 12.95 -0.64 10.58
C GLY A 399 14.02 0.43 10.71
N VAL A 400 14.19 1.01 11.90
CA VAL A 400 15.29 1.94 12.18
C VAL A 400 16.65 1.29 11.96
N LEU A 401 16.83 0.05 12.46
CA LEU A 401 18.10 -0.70 12.28
C LEU A 401 18.37 -1.00 10.81
N TYR A 402 17.36 -1.47 10.10
CA TYR A 402 17.49 -1.79 8.68
C TYR A 402 17.84 -0.56 7.83
N LEU A 403 17.17 0.57 8.07
CA LEU A 403 17.47 1.81 7.33
C LEU A 403 18.85 2.37 7.66
N ILE A 404 19.28 2.30 8.93
CA ILE A 404 20.65 2.63 9.31
C ILE A 404 21.64 1.74 8.54
N GLN A 405 21.39 0.44 8.44
CA GLN A 405 22.24 -0.47 7.66
C GLN A 405 22.33 -0.04 6.20
N CYS A 406 21.21 0.21 5.53
CA CYS A 406 21.18 0.65 4.14
C CYS A 406 21.96 1.95 3.93
N LEU A 407 21.77 2.94 4.81
CA LEU A 407 22.46 4.21 4.72
C LEU A 407 23.97 4.08 4.98
N HIS A 408 24.36 3.17 5.88
CA HIS A 408 25.76 2.84 6.14
C HIS A 408 26.45 2.26 4.91
N GLU A 409 25.83 1.31 4.24
CA GLU A 409 26.34 0.67 3.03
C GLU A 409 26.55 1.71 1.94
N LEU A 410 25.54 2.51 1.63
CA LEU A 410 25.61 3.58 0.63
C LEU A 410 26.74 4.59 0.93
N ALA A 411 26.88 5.01 2.18
CA ALA A 411 27.92 5.98 2.56
C ALA A 411 29.35 5.37 2.46
N ARG A 412 29.50 4.07 2.71
CA ARG A 412 30.79 3.37 2.58
C ARG A 412 31.17 3.15 1.12
N GLU A 413 30.24 2.72 0.30
CA GLU A 413 30.45 2.57 -1.16
C GLU A 413 30.92 3.88 -1.78
N GLU A 414 30.29 4.99 -1.42
CA GLU A 414 30.67 6.31 -1.91
C GLU A 414 32.10 6.68 -1.51
N LYS A 415 32.50 6.43 -0.25
CA LYS A 415 33.86 6.70 0.21
C LYS A 415 34.89 5.86 -0.53
N PHE A 416 34.58 4.57 -0.77
CA PHE A 416 35.46 3.68 -1.51
C PHE A 416 35.70 4.14 -2.94
N LEU A 417 34.64 4.54 -3.65
CA LEU A 417 34.71 5.05 -5.02
C LEU A 417 35.52 6.36 -5.17
N ARG A 418 35.76 7.09 -4.07
CA ARG A 418 36.61 8.30 -4.06
C ARG A 418 38.07 8.01 -3.83
N ILE A 419 38.42 6.84 -3.33
CA ILE A 419 39.80 6.43 -3.03
C ILE A 419 40.43 5.72 -4.24
N VAL A 420 39.62 5.13 -5.10
CA VAL A 420 39.99 4.50 -6.34
C VAL A 420 39.90 5.51 -7.49
#